data_5874849cda55926555cb487153a62a93
#
_entry.id   5874849cda55926555cb487153a62a93
#
_cell.length_a   1.000
_cell.length_b   1.000
_cell.length_c   1.000
_cell.angle_alpha   90.00
_cell.angle_beta   90.00
_cell.angle_gamma   90.00
#
_symmetry.space_group_name_H-M   'P 1'
#
loop_
_entity.id
_entity.type
_entity.pdbx_description
1 polymer ?
#
loop_
_entity_poly.entity_id
_entity_poly.type
_entity_poly.pdbx_seq_one_letter_code
_entity_poly.pdbx_strand_id
1 'polypeptide(L)'
;MLEMEHVTFRYSKETPVILSDVSVSFGKGEFIAXXXXRNGSGKTTVTRLLTGLERPTEGRIIYDGKNVTDEGAAKRSRFIGYVFQQPERQMFMPTVREEIGFGPYQQGKRGSELDELVDRAMADTDISELADAYPRTLSRGDQQRVAIASGLAMNTEYLVLDEPTSGQDGREKKKLMSLMDQLKAKGITILLVTHDMDVVAKNCTRVIVVANKEIVFDGVPSDLFSEETRPGIWGLTYPPAVLLGRCLPGAPYCKDMDTFCAKFLEIRKERVR
;
A
#
# COMPACT_ATOMS: atom_id res chain seq x y z
N MET A 1 -15.19 7.25 -2.06
CA MET A 1 -14.30 7.31 -0.88
C MET A 1 -14.52 6.06 -0.05
N LEU A 2 -13.46 5.49 0.55
CA LEU A 2 -13.55 4.32 1.42
C LEU A 2 -13.32 4.77 2.87
N GLU A 3 -14.15 4.30 3.81
CA GLU A 3 -14.12 4.81 5.18
C GLU A 3 -14.35 3.71 6.21
N MET A 4 -13.70 3.85 7.35
CA MET A 4 -13.99 3.11 8.58
C MET A 4 -14.65 4.10 9.55
N GLU A 5 -15.80 3.73 10.12
CA GLU A 5 -16.51 4.56 11.10
C GLU A 5 -16.69 3.80 12.41
N HIS A 6 -16.06 4.32 13.47
CA HIS A 6 -16.18 3.80 14.84
C HIS A 6 -15.88 2.29 14.93
N VAL A 7 -14.86 1.85 14.18
CA VAL A 7 -14.55 0.42 14.06
C VAL A 7 -13.79 -0.09 15.29
N THR A 8 -14.39 -1.10 15.94
CA THR A 8 -13.73 -1.90 16.98
C THR A 8 -13.58 -3.33 16.45
N PHE A 9 -12.44 -3.96 16.73
CA PHE A 9 -12.17 -5.31 16.23
C PHE A 9 -11.39 -6.17 17.21
N ARG A 10 -11.82 -7.43 17.34
CA ARG A 10 -11.10 -8.53 17.98
C ARG A 10 -11.35 -9.82 17.19
N TYR A 11 -10.39 -10.72 17.18
CA TYR A 11 -10.49 -11.98 16.41
C TYR A 11 -11.50 -12.96 17.02
N SER A 12 -11.70 -12.93 18.34
CA SER A 12 -12.74 -13.71 19.03
C SER A 12 -13.12 -12.98 20.32
N LYS A 13 -14.19 -13.43 20.97
CA LYS A 13 -14.65 -12.84 22.23
C LYS A 13 -13.61 -12.93 23.34
N GLU A 14 -12.72 -13.93 23.23
CA GLU A 14 -11.70 -14.22 24.26
C GLU A 14 -10.35 -13.52 23.98
N THR A 15 -10.17 -12.97 22.76
CA THR A 15 -8.92 -12.29 22.40
C THR A 15 -8.96 -10.80 22.73
N PRO A 16 -7.80 -10.21 23.02
CA PRO A 16 -7.75 -8.76 23.23
C PRO A 16 -8.27 -7.97 22.03
N VAL A 17 -8.84 -6.80 22.30
CA VAL A 17 -9.21 -5.83 21.28
C VAL A 17 -7.93 -5.41 20.52
N ILE A 18 -8.00 -5.43 19.20
CA ILE A 18 -6.90 -5.05 18.29
C ILE A 18 -7.06 -3.60 17.81
N LEU A 19 -8.31 -3.21 17.52
CA LEU A 19 -8.66 -1.83 17.15
C LEU A 19 -9.82 -1.40 18.03
N SER A 20 -9.78 -0.15 18.52
CA SER A 20 -10.77 0.39 19.45
C SER A 20 -11.28 1.74 18.93
N ASP A 21 -12.52 1.77 18.46
CA ASP A 21 -13.20 2.99 18.01
C ASP A 21 -12.43 3.77 16.94
N VAL A 22 -11.91 3.06 15.93
CA VAL A 22 -11.11 3.66 14.85
C VAL A 22 -12.02 4.25 13.77
N SER A 23 -11.81 5.53 13.46
CA SER A 23 -12.46 6.22 12.33
C SER A 23 -11.38 6.80 11.42
N VAL A 24 -11.47 6.50 10.11
CA VAL A 24 -10.51 6.98 9.11
C VAL A 24 -11.11 6.89 7.72
N SER A 25 -10.80 7.87 6.87
CA SER A 25 -11.20 7.87 5.46
C SER A 25 -9.97 7.73 4.56
N PHE A 26 -10.15 7.08 3.42
CA PHE A 26 -9.13 6.87 2.40
C PHE A 26 -9.61 7.56 1.12
N GLY A 27 -8.97 8.68 0.78
CA GLY A 27 -9.31 9.47 -0.41
C GLY A 27 -8.90 8.76 -1.69
N LYS A 28 -9.45 9.22 -2.83
CA LYS A 28 -9.09 8.66 -4.15
C LYS A 28 -7.79 9.31 -4.65
N GLY A 29 -6.94 8.52 -5.29
CA GLY A 29 -5.69 8.98 -5.88
C GLY A 29 -4.57 9.28 -4.88
N GLU A 30 -4.70 8.83 -3.63
CA GLU A 30 -3.66 8.97 -2.61
C GLU A 30 -2.67 7.80 -2.65
N PHE A 31 -1.44 8.04 -2.19
CA PHE A 31 -0.46 6.98 -1.90
C PHE A 31 -0.26 6.98 -0.39
N ILE A 32 -0.96 6.09 0.32
CA ILE A 32 -1.08 6.07 1.78
C ILE A 32 -0.21 4.95 2.33
N ALA A 33 0.68 5.29 3.29
CA ALA A 33 1.39 4.25 4.06
C ALA A 33 0.58 3.91 5.31
N UNK A 34 0.41 2.71 5.73
CA UNK A 34 -0.14 2.23 6.89
C UNK A 34 0.98 1.74 7.72
N UNK A 35 1.56 2.43 8.36
CA UNK A 35 2.57 2.11 9.22
C UNK A 35 1.95 1.61 10.44
N UNK A 36 2.57 0.82 10.94
CA UNK A 36 2.25 0.42 12.23
C UNK A 36 3.51 0.13 12.87
N UNK A 37 3.56 0.36 13.66
CA UNK A 37 4.73 0.33 14.32
C UNK A 37 5.30 -0.95 14.69
N ARG A 38 4.70 -1.80 15.16
CA ARG A 38 5.27 -3.09 15.63
C ARG A 38 4.41 -4.25 15.13
N ASN A 39 4.99 -5.43 15.04
CA ASN A 39 4.24 -6.65 14.68
C ASN A 39 3.07 -6.83 15.66
N GLY A 40 1.88 -7.12 15.11
CA GLY A 40 0.66 -7.27 15.89
C GLY A 40 -0.07 -5.98 16.22
N SER A 41 0.37 -4.84 15.69
CA SER A 41 -0.23 -3.52 15.96
C SER A 41 -1.52 -3.24 15.17
N GLY A 42 -2.01 -4.20 14.37
CA GLY A 42 -3.26 -4.03 13.61
C GLY A 42 -3.09 -3.61 12.14
N LYS A 43 -1.87 -3.55 11.60
CA LYS A 43 -1.65 -3.19 10.17
C LYS A 43 -2.47 -4.06 9.23
N THR A 44 -2.20 -5.34 9.29
CA THR A 44 -2.90 -6.36 8.48
C THR A 44 -4.39 -6.39 8.84
N THR A 45 -4.74 -6.07 10.10
CA THR A 45 -6.14 -6.06 10.55
C THR A 45 -6.92 -4.96 9.83
N VAL A 46 -6.38 -3.74 9.73
CA VAL A 46 -7.05 -2.64 9.02
C VAL A 46 -7.31 -3.05 7.56
N THR A 47 -6.27 -3.54 6.86
CA THR A 47 -6.42 -3.93 5.45
C THR A 47 -7.38 -5.12 5.28
N ARG A 48 -7.38 -6.08 6.21
CA ARG A 48 -8.31 -7.23 6.19
C ARG A 48 -9.77 -6.79 6.41
N LEU A 49 -9.98 -5.79 7.26
CA LEU A 49 -11.32 -5.20 7.47
C LEU A 49 -11.78 -4.45 6.22
N LEU A 50 -10.90 -3.64 5.60
CA LEU A 50 -11.24 -2.89 4.38
C LEU A 50 -11.57 -3.83 3.22
N THR A 51 -10.81 -4.92 3.07
CA THR A 51 -11.00 -5.88 1.97
C THR A 51 -12.10 -6.91 2.24
N GLY A 52 -12.69 -6.92 3.43
CA GLY A 52 -13.75 -7.87 3.77
C GLY A 52 -13.26 -9.29 4.07
N LEU A 53 -11.97 -9.45 4.34
CA LEU A 53 -11.39 -10.71 4.83
C LEU A 53 -11.71 -10.91 6.31
N GLU A 54 -11.98 -9.82 7.03
CA GLU A 54 -12.46 -9.82 8.40
C GLU A 54 -13.65 -8.85 8.50
N ARG A 55 -14.47 -9.03 9.53
CA ARG A 55 -15.61 -8.15 9.82
C ARG A 55 -15.36 -7.42 11.14
N PRO A 56 -15.68 -6.13 11.24
CA PRO A 56 -15.54 -5.43 12.50
C PRO A 56 -16.49 -6.01 13.56
N THR A 57 -16.07 -5.95 14.82
CA THR A 57 -16.91 -6.32 15.96
C THR A 57 -17.99 -5.26 16.18
N GLU A 58 -17.62 -3.99 15.97
CA GLU A 58 -18.51 -2.83 16.05
C GLU A 58 -18.08 -1.81 15.00
N GLY A 59 -18.97 -0.88 14.66
CA GLY A 59 -18.72 0.14 13.68
C GLY A 59 -19.06 -0.28 12.26
N ARG A 60 -18.62 0.49 11.27
CA ARG A 60 -19.02 0.31 9.86
C ARG A 60 -17.87 0.54 8.91
N ILE A 61 -17.93 -0.15 7.75
CA ILE A 61 -17.08 0.12 6.58
C ILE A 61 -17.99 0.71 5.50
N ILE A 62 -17.63 1.88 5.00
CA ILE A 62 -18.43 2.63 4.02
C ILE A 62 -17.62 2.75 2.73
N TYR A 63 -18.25 2.50 1.59
CA TYR A 63 -17.66 2.74 0.26
C TYR A 63 -18.62 3.60 -0.56
N ASP A 64 -18.16 4.79 -0.93
CA ASP A 64 -18.92 5.80 -1.69
C ASP A 64 -20.33 6.01 -1.07
N GLY A 65 -20.36 6.20 0.26
CA GLY A 65 -21.58 6.47 1.02
C GLY A 65 -22.44 5.25 1.31
N LYS A 66 -22.05 4.07 0.84
CA LYS A 66 -22.82 2.82 1.06
C LYS A 66 -22.14 1.97 2.12
N ASN A 67 -22.95 1.46 3.06
CA ASN A 67 -22.45 0.54 4.08
C ASN A 67 -22.15 -0.82 3.42
N VAL A 68 -20.89 -1.23 3.43
CA VAL A 68 -20.42 -2.50 2.89
C VAL A 68 -19.91 -3.45 3.98
N THR A 69 -20.21 -3.17 5.25
CA THR A 69 -19.70 -3.92 6.42
C THR A 69 -19.91 -5.42 6.29
N ASP A 70 -21.10 -5.84 5.84
CA ASP A 70 -21.46 -7.24 5.71
C ASP A 70 -21.02 -7.88 4.38
N GLU A 71 -20.43 -7.11 3.48
CA GLU A 71 -19.92 -7.64 2.22
C GLU A 71 -18.57 -8.31 2.45
N GLY A 72 -18.44 -9.56 2.05
CA GLY A 72 -17.17 -10.28 2.10
C GLY A 72 -16.24 -9.91 0.95
N ALA A 73 -15.01 -10.44 0.98
CA ALA A 73 -13.95 -10.11 0.06
C ALA A 73 -14.34 -10.23 -1.42
N ALA A 74 -15.09 -11.26 -1.79
CA ALA A 74 -15.53 -11.47 -3.17
C ALA A 74 -16.38 -10.32 -3.71
N LYS A 75 -17.20 -9.67 -2.86
CA LYS A 75 -17.99 -8.51 -3.28
C LYS A 75 -17.16 -7.23 -3.29
N ARG A 76 -16.27 -7.08 -2.29
CA ARG A 76 -15.43 -5.87 -2.20
C ARG A 76 -14.32 -5.84 -3.23
N SER A 77 -13.95 -6.99 -3.82
CA SER A 77 -12.95 -7.03 -4.89
C SER A 77 -13.32 -6.18 -6.11
N ARG A 78 -14.58 -5.77 -6.24
CA ARG A 78 -15.01 -4.85 -7.32
C ARG A 78 -14.42 -3.44 -7.17
N PHE A 79 -13.94 -3.04 -5.97
CA PHE A 79 -13.36 -1.72 -5.77
C PHE A 79 -12.00 -1.74 -5.05
N ILE A 80 -11.62 -2.85 -4.40
CA ILE A 80 -10.36 -2.93 -3.66
C ILE A 80 -9.64 -4.25 -3.97
N GLY A 81 -8.43 -4.16 -4.52
CA GLY A 81 -7.53 -5.29 -4.75
C GLY A 81 -6.57 -5.48 -3.58
N TYR A 82 -6.09 -6.71 -3.37
CA TYR A 82 -5.15 -7.04 -2.30
C TYR A 82 -3.99 -7.86 -2.84
N VAL A 83 -2.78 -7.37 -2.66
CA VAL A 83 -1.55 -8.07 -3.02
C VAL A 83 -0.85 -8.51 -1.73
N PHE A 84 -0.73 -9.81 -1.53
CA PHE A 84 -0.13 -10.40 -0.34
C PHE A 84 1.39 -10.25 -0.31
N GLN A 85 1.95 -10.30 0.89
CA GLN A 85 3.40 -10.23 1.13
C GLN A 85 4.18 -11.29 0.36
N GLN A 86 3.57 -12.45 0.13
CA GLN A 86 4.15 -13.57 -0.63
C GLN A 86 3.26 -13.82 -1.85
N PRO A 87 3.50 -13.12 -2.97
CA PRO A 87 2.60 -13.21 -4.13
C PRO A 87 2.52 -14.63 -4.72
N GLU A 88 3.59 -15.41 -4.61
CA GLU A 88 3.61 -16.80 -5.08
C GLU A 88 2.55 -17.68 -4.41
N ARG A 89 2.10 -17.32 -3.21
CA ARG A 89 1.08 -18.09 -2.49
C ARG A 89 -0.34 -17.89 -3.03
N GLN A 90 -0.56 -16.78 -3.75
CA GLN A 90 -1.88 -16.52 -4.32
C GLN A 90 -2.02 -17.03 -5.76
N MET A 91 -0.91 -17.51 -6.37
CA MET A 91 -0.89 -17.96 -7.77
C MET A 91 -1.22 -19.44 -7.88
N PHE A 92 -2.19 -19.77 -8.73
CA PHE A 92 -2.65 -21.16 -8.88
C PHE A 92 -3.03 -21.53 -10.33
N MET A 93 -3.02 -20.57 -11.26
CA MET A 93 -3.37 -20.83 -12.66
C MET A 93 -2.15 -21.27 -13.47
N PRO A 94 -2.35 -21.98 -14.60
CA PRO A 94 -1.25 -22.46 -15.45
C PRO A 94 -0.47 -21.35 -16.14
N THR A 95 -1.10 -20.22 -16.48
CA THR A 95 -0.44 -19.11 -17.18
C THR A 95 -0.70 -17.79 -16.48
N VAL A 96 0.18 -16.81 -16.75
CA VAL A 96 0.04 -15.43 -16.25
C VAL A 96 -1.29 -14.85 -16.74
N ARG A 97 -1.63 -15.04 -18.03
CA ARG A 97 -2.89 -14.55 -18.61
C ARG A 97 -4.10 -15.08 -17.85
N GLU A 98 -4.12 -16.39 -17.57
CA GLU A 98 -5.21 -17.02 -16.83
C GLU A 98 -5.27 -16.55 -15.37
N GLU A 99 -4.11 -16.35 -14.75
CA GLU A 99 -4.02 -15.85 -13.36
C GLU A 99 -4.64 -14.45 -13.26
N ILE A 100 -4.28 -13.56 -14.17
CA ILE A 100 -4.79 -12.18 -14.20
C ILE A 100 -6.30 -12.19 -14.54
N GLY A 101 -6.70 -13.06 -15.48
CA GLY A 101 -8.08 -13.18 -15.93
C GLY A 101 -9.04 -13.81 -14.93
N PHE A 102 -8.53 -14.51 -13.92
CA PHE A 102 -9.37 -15.28 -12.99
C PHE A 102 -10.38 -14.39 -12.28
N GLY A 103 -9.93 -13.27 -11.71
CA GLY A 103 -10.81 -12.34 -10.98
C GLY A 103 -11.96 -11.80 -11.84
N PRO A 104 -11.65 -11.14 -12.97
CA PRO A 104 -12.68 -10.66 -13.88
C PRO A 104 -13.62 -11.77 -14.37
N TYR A 105 -13.08 -12.96 -14.66
CA TYR A 105 -13.91 -14.11 -15.05
C TYR A 105 -14.93 -14.46 -13.94
N GLN A 106 -14.52 -14.44 -12.66
CA GLN A 106 -15.43 -14.67 -11.53
C GLN A 106 -16.48 -13.54 -11.41
N GLN A 107 -16.15 -12.34 -11.85
CA GLN A 107 -17.11 -11.23 -11.91
C GLN A 107 -18.07 -11.32 -13.11
N GLY A 108 -17.96 -12.37 -13.93
CA GLY A 108 -18.87 -12.61 -15.07
C GLY A 108 -18.34 -12.08 -16.40
N LYS A 109 -17.12 -11.53 -16.46
CA LYS A 109 -16.53 -11.04 -17.71
C LYS A 109 -16.17 -12.19 -18.64
N ARG A 110 -16.38 -12.04 -19.94
CA ARG A 110 -16.13 -13.10 -20.94
C ARG A 110 -15.68 -12.48 -22.26
N GLY A 111 -15.05 -13.32 -23.11
CA GLY A 111 -14.67 -12.94 -24.47
C GLY A 111 -13.81 -11.69 -24.52
N SER A 112 -14.07 -10.83 -25.51
CA SER A 112 -13.27 -9.62 -25.73
C SER A 112 -13.19 -8.70 -24.50
N GLU A 113 -14.25 -8.60 -23.70
CA GLU A 113 -14.25 -7.78 -22.49
C GLU A 113 -13.23 -8.29 -21.48
N LEU A 114 -13.14 -9.61 -21.31
CA LEU A 114 -12.16 -10.23 -20.42
C LEU A 114 -10.73 -10.02 -20.96
N ASP A 115 -10.54 -10.27 -22.26
CA ASP A 115 -9.23 -10.13 -22.89
C ASP A 115 -8.70 -8.69 -22.77
N GLU A 116 -9.55 -7.68 -23.01
CA GLU A 116 -9.17 -6.27 -22.90
C GLU A 116 -8.73 -5.89 -21.48
N LEU A 117 -9.43 -6.40 -20.46
CA LEU A 117 -9.06 -6.16 -19.05
C LEU A 117 -7.70 -6.76 -18.73
N VAL A 118 -7.48 -7.99 -19.19
CA VAL A 118 -6.21 -8.71 -18.95
C VAL A 118 -5.06 -8.03 -19.69
N ASP A 119 -5.23 -7.74 -20.98
CA ASP A 119 -4.19 -7.10 -21.80
C ASP A 119 -3.80 -5.74 -21.23
N ARG A 120 -4.78 -4.93 -20.82
CA ARG A 120 -4.53 -3.63 -20.20
C ARG A 120 -3.75 -3.79 -18.89
N ALA A 121 -4.16 -4.72 -18.04
CA ALA A 121 -3.49 -4.94 -16.76
C ALA A 121 -2.05 -5.40 -16.95
N MET A 122 -1.80 -6.30 -17.93
CA MET A 122 -0.44 -6.76 -18.27
C MET A 122 0.43 -5.62 -18.79
N ALA A 123 -0.14 -4.77 -19.67
CA ALA A 123 0.56 -3.60 -20.21
C ALA A 123 0.88 -2.59 -19.10
N ASP A 124 -0.07 -2.34 -18.20
CA ASP A 124 0.08 -1.40 -17.08
C ASP A 124 1.19 -1.84 -16.11
N THR A 125 1.47 -3.15 -16.03
CA THR A 125 2.48 -3.71 -15.12
C THR A 125 3.75 -4.18 -15.84
N ASP A 126 3.85 -3.94 -17.17
CA ASP A 126 5.04 -4.26 -17.98
C ASP A 126 5.40 -5.76 -17.92
N ILE A 127 4.38 -6.63 -18.16
CA ILE A 127 4.55 -8.10 -18.15
C ILE A 127 3.85 -8.78 -19.35
N SER A 128 3.56 -8.04 -20.41
CA SER A 128 2.82 -8.59 -21.57
C SER A 128 3.53 -9.77 -22.21
N GLU A 129 4.86 -9.75 -22.23
CA GLU A 129 5.67 -10.84 -22.79
C GLU A 129 5.65 -12.11 -21.94
N LEU A 130 5.13 -12.05 -20.71
CA LEU A 130 5.06 -13.20 -19.81
C LEU A 130 3.70 -13.91 -19.86
N ALA A 131 2.80 -13.52 -20.77
CA ALA A 131 1.40 -13.98 -20.80
C ALA A 131 1.25 -15.51 -20.70
N ASP A 132 2.08 -16.26 -21.41
CA ASP A 132 2.01 -17.72 -21.47
C ASP A 132 2.92 -18.44 -20.46
N ALA A 133 3.68 -17.66 -19.66
CA ALA A 133 4.59 -18.23 -18.66
C ALA A 133 3.82 -18.82 -17.47
N TYR A 134 4.40 -19.82 -16.81
CA TYR A 134 3.84 -20.35 -15.55
C TYR A 134 4.21 -19.40 -14.41
N PRO A 135 3.21 -18.80 -13.72
CA PRO A 135 3.49 -17.72 -12.76
C PRO A 135 4.49 -18.08 -11.66
N ARG A 136 4.45 -19.30 -11.16
CA ARG A 136 5.32 -19.72 -10.04
C ARG A 136 6.80 -19.88 -10.41
N THR A 137 7.14 -19.91 -11.69
CA THR A 137 8.55 -20.00 -12.13
C THR A 137 9.19 -18.64 -12.38
N LEU A 138 8.40 -17.59 -12.32
CA LEU A 138 8.87 -16.23 -12.55
C LEU A 138 9.73 -15.72 -11.39
N SER A 139 10.51 -14.67 -11.65
CA SER A 139 11.21 -13.96 -10.59
C SER A 139 10.21 -13.38 -9.58
N ARG A 140 10.65 -13.15 -8.35
CA ARG A 140 9.79 -12.57 -7.31
C ARG A 140 9.21 -11.21 -7.73
N GLY A 141 10.00 -10.40 -8.45
CA GLY A 141 9.54 -9.10 -8.96
C GLY A 141 8.42 -9.26 -9.99
N ASP A 142 8.56 -10.23 -10.90
CA ASP A 142 7.53 -10.49 -11.91
C ASP A 142 6.28 -11.10 -11.27
N GLN A 143 6.44 -12.01 -10.31
CA GLN A 143 5.31 -12.54 -9.54
C GLN A 143 4.52 -11.41 -8.87
N GLN A 144 5.24 -10.43 -8.33
CA GLN A 144 4.61 -9.26 -7.71
C GLN A 144 3.81 -8.45 -8.74
N ARG A 145 4.38 -8.25 -9.93
CA ARG A 145 3.69 -7.54 -11.04
C ARG A 145 2.44 -8.31 -11.48
N VAL A 146 2.52 -9.65 -11.56
CA VAL A 146 1.36 -10.50 -11.87
C VAL A 146 0.26 -10.30 -10.80
N ALA A 147 0.63 -10.31 -9.53
CA ALA A 147 -0.35 -10.11 -8.44
C ALA A 147 -1.00 -8.71 -8.49
N ILE A 148 -0.20 -7.68 -8.82
CA ILE A 148 -0.72 -6.32 -9.02
C ILE A 148 -1.66 -6.28 -10.23
N ALA A 149 -1.25 -6.88 -11.36
CA ALA A 149 -2.06 -6.97 -12.57
C ALA A 149 -3.41 -7.65 -12.29
N SER A 150 -3.40 -8.73 -11.48
CA SER A 150 -4.65 -9.43 -11.10
C SER A 150 -5.61 -8.50 -10.36
N GLY A 151 -5.10 -7.64 -9.48
CA GLY A 151 -5.90 -6.61 -8.81
C GLY A 151 -6.43 -5.57 -9.80
N LEU A 152 -5.57 -5.08 -10.69
CA LEU A 152 -5.94 -4.05 -11.67
C LEU A 152 -6.98 -4.54 -12.68
N ALA A 153 -6.87 -5.80 -13.13
CA ALA A 153 -7.81 -6.39 -14.10
C ALA A 153 -9.24 -6.40 -13.57
N MET A 154 -9.42 -6.38 -12.27
CA MET A 154 -10.74 -6.28 -11.64
C MET A 154 -11.30 -4.85 -11.63
N ASN A 155 -10.57 -3.90 -12.23
CA ASN A 155 -10.94 -2.49 -12.33
C ASN A 155 -11.12 -1.83 -10.95
N THR A 156 -10.23 -2.16 -10.02
CA THR A 156 -10.30 -1.65 -8.64
C THR A 156 -9.83 -0.19 -8.56
N GLU A 157 -10.44 0.56 -7.63
CA GLU A 157 -10.07 1.96 -7.34
C GLU A 157 -9.00 2.05 -6.24
N TYR A 158 -8.91 1.00 -5.42
CA TYR A 158 -7.99 0.90 -4.30
C TYR A 158 -7.14 -0.36 -4.46
N LEU A 159 -5.85 -0.24 -4.23
CA LEU A 159 -4.92 -1.38 -4.28
C LEU A 159 -4.13 -1.43 -2.97
N VAL A 160 -4.35 -2.50 -2.22
CA VAL A 160 -3.61 -2.76 -0.98
C VAL A 160 -2.39 -3.62 -1.31
N LEU A 161 -1.22 -3.18 -0.85
CA LEU A 161 0.05 -3.90 -1.01
C LEU A 161 0.61 -4.19 0.39
N ASP A 162 0.68 -5.45 0.75
CA ASP A 162 1.15 -5.86 2.08
C ASP A 162 2.64 -6.20 2.01
N GLU A 163 3.49 -5.33 2.56
CA GLU A 163 4.96 -5.46 2.63
C GLU A 163 5.60 -5.78 1.26
N PRO A 164 5.24 -5.06 0.19
CA PRO A 164 5.65 -5.45 -1.17
C PRO A 164 7.16 -5.30 -1.45
N THR A 165 7.86 -4.49 -0.65
CA THR A 165 9.31 -4.28 -0.82
C THR A 165 10.16 -5.28 -0.02
N SER A 166 9.53 -6.11 0.79
CA SER A 166 10.23 -7.07 1.65
C SER A 166 11.04 -8.08 0.82
N GLY A 167 12.33 -8.18 1.10
CA GLY A 167 13.22 -9.10 0.39
C GLY A 167 13.61 -8.68 -1.02
N GLN A 168 13.25 -7.46 -1.45
CA GLN A 168 13.65 -6.92 -2.75
C GLN A 168 14.96 -6.13 -2.64
N ASP A 169 15.78 -6.20 -3.67
CA ASP A 169 16.97 -5.34 -3.77
C ASP A 169 16.57 -3.90 -4.17
N GLY A 170 17.53 -3.00 -4.14
CA GLY A 170 17.27 -1.58 -4.42
C GLY A 170 16.75 -1.31 -5.84
N ARG A 171 17.15 -2.13 -6.83
CA ARG A 171 16.72 -1.97 -8.22
C ARG A 171 15.25 -2.38 -8.37
N GLU A 172 14.89 -3.54 -7.84
CA GLU A 172 13.51 -4.04 -7.89
C GLU A 172 12.55 -3.14 -7.09
N LYS A 173 12.99 -2.67 -5.92
CA LYS A 173 12.24 -1.70 -5.12
C LYS A 173 11.96 -0.43 -5.92
N LYS A 174 12.97 0.11 -6.63
CA LYS A 174 12.82 1.32 -7.44
C LYS A 174 11.81 1.10 -8.58
N LYS A 175 11.87 -0.06 -9.27
CA LYS A 175 10.92 -0.41 -10.33
C LYS A 175 9.49 -0.48 -9.77
N LEU A 176 9.31 -1.14 -8.62
CA LEU A 176 8.00 -1.27 -7.97
C LEU A 176 7.44 0.12 -7.60
N MET A 177 8.26 0.99 -7.02
CA MET A 177 7.79 2.34 -6.65
C MET A 177 7.44 3.17 -7.89
N SER A 178 8.20 3.04 -8.97
CA SER A 178 7.88 3.69 -10.25
C SER A 178 6.53 3.20 -10.79
N LEU A 179 6.26 1.91 -10.70
CA LEU A 179 4.95 1.35 -11.08
C LEU A 179 3.83 1.94 -10.20
N MET A 180 4.04 2.03 -8.88
CA MET A 180 3.04 2.61 -7.98
C MET A 180 2.75 4.08 -8.33
N ASP A 181 3.78 4.86 -8.65
CA ASP A 181 3.60 6.26 -9.07
C ASP A 181 2.78 6.36 -10.37
N GLN A 182 3.01 5.44 -11.33
CA GLN A 182 2.23 5.38 -12.58
C GLN A 182 0.76 5.04 -12.31
N LEU A 183 0.51 4.05 -11.44
CA LEU A 183 -0.86 3.64 -11.09
C LEU A 183 -1.60 4.76 -10.36
N LYS A 184 -0.92 5.44 -9.44
CA LYS A 184 -1.48 6.62 -8.76
C LYS A 184 -1.83 7.72 -9.77
N ALA A 185 -0.96 7.97 -10.76
CA ALA A 185 -1.22 8.96 -11.82
C ALA A 185 -2.45 8.59 -12.66
N LYS A 186 -2.82 7.30 -12.73
CA LYS A 186 -4.05 6.81 -13.36
C LYS A 186 -5.27 6.87 -12.44
N GLY A 187 -5.11 7.40 -11.22
CA GLY A 187 -6.20 7.57 -10.27
C GLY A 187 -6.39 6.41 -9.29
N ILE A 188 -5.53 5.38 -9.34
CA ILE A 188 -5.59 4.27 -8.38
C ILE A 188 -5.07 4.77 -7.02
N THR A 189 -5.83 4.50 -5.97
CA THR A 189 -5.40 4.77 -4.58
C THR A 189 -4.55 3.60 -4.09
N ILE A 190 -3.34 3.89 -3.64
CA ILE A 190 -2.41 2.86 -3.13
C ILE A 190 -2.42 2.89 -1.60
N LEU A 191 -2.73 1.74 -0.99
CA LEU A 191 -2.58 1.52 0.45
C LEU A 191 -1.38 0.60 0.68
N LEU A 192 -0.29 1.15 1.13
CA LEU A 192 0.98 0.43 1.31
C LEU A 192 1.17 0.09 2.79
N VAL A 193 1.10 -1.20 3.13
CA VAL A 193 1.52 -1.67 4.46
C VAL A 193 3.02 -1.91 4.39
N THR A 194 3.80 -1.21 5.19
CA THR A 194 5.26 -1.34 5.14
C THR A 194 5.93 -0.91 6.45
N HIS A 195 7.15 -1.39 6.63
CA HIS A 195 8.08 -0.93 7.66
C HIS A 195 9.28 -0.20 7.03
N ASP A 196 9.26 0.03 5.72
CA ASP A 196 10.34 0.69 4.96
C ASP A 196 10.13 2.21 4.99
N MET A 197 10.76 2.87 5.96
CA MET A 197 10.58 4.31 6.18
C MET A 197 11.19 5.16 5.06
N ASP A 198 12.16 4.64 4.29
CA ASP A 198 12.68 5.34 3.11
C ASP A 198 11.58 5.43 2.04
N VAL A 199 10.86 4.33 1.80
CA VAL A 199 9.72 4.32 0.88
C VAL A 199 8.62 5.28 1.35
N VAL A 200 8.32 5.26 2.64
CA VAL A 200 7.31 6.16 3.23
C VAL A 200 7.68 7.62 3.00
N ALA A 201 8.91 8.00 3.37
CA ALA A 201 9.37 9.39 3.26
C ALA A 201 9.38 9.89 1.82
N LYS A 202 9.76 9.03 0.88
CA LYS A 202 10.00 9.40 -0.52
C LYS A 202 8.73 9.39 -1.37
N ASN A 203 7.88 8.37 -1.22
CA ASN A 203 6.82 8.07 -2.18
C ASN A 203 5.40 8.33 -1.66
N CYS A 204 5.17 8.22 -0.34
CA CYS A 204 3.81 8.34 0.18
C CYS A 204 3.37 9.80 0.29
N THR A 205 2.09 10.05 0.02
CA THR A 205 1.48 11.38 0.17
C THR A 205 0.84 11.56 1.55
N ARG A 206 0.53 10.43 2.20
CA ARG A 206 -0.10 10.42 3.52
C ARG A 206 0.37 9.20 4.30
N VAL A 207 0.47 9.33 5.61
CA VAL A 207 0.86 8.24 6.50
C VAL A 207 -0.17 8.13 7.61
N ILE A 208 -0.64 6.92 7.84
CA ILE A 208 -1.53 6.60 8.96
C ILE A 208 -0.77 5.61 9.85
N VAL A 209 -0.60 5.98 11.12
CA VAL A 209 0.07 5.11 12.10
C VAL A 209 -0.96 4.57 13.07
N VAL A 210 -1.03 3.25 13.16
CA VAL A 210 -1.88 2.56 14.12
C VAL A 210 -0.99 2.02 15.25
N ALA A 211 -1.26 2.46 16.46
CA ALA A 211 -0.56 1.99 17.65
C ALA A 211 -1.52 2.05 18.84
N ASN A 212 -1.29 1.18 19.84
CA ASN A 212 -2.13 1.14 21.04
C ASN A 212 -3.63 0.99 20.73
N LYS A 213 -3.96 0.28 19.63
CA LYS A 213 -5.34 -0.01 19.16
C LYS A 213 -6.05 1.17 18.47
N GLU A 214 -5.37 2.29 18.31
CA GLU A 214 -5.93 3.55 17.80
C GLU A 214 -5.08 4.10 16.66
N ILE A 215 -5.62 5.07 15.92
CA ILE A 215 -4.83 5.88 15.00
C ILE A 215 -4.14 6.96 15.83
N VAL A 216 -2.81 6.89 15.90
CA VAL A 216 -1.99 7.82 16.69
C VAL A 216 -1.38 8.92 15.83
N PHE A 217 -1.43 8.75 14.49
CA PHE A 217 -0.96 9.76 13.55
C PHE A 217 -1.69 9.58 12.22
N ASP A 218 -2.08 10.69 11.60
CA ASP A 218 -2.67 10.75 10.27
C ASP A 218 -2.24 12.09 9.65
N GLY A 219 -1.32 12.04 8.70
CA GLY A 219 -0.75 13.27 8.13
C GLY A 219 0.28 12.99 7.05
N VAL A 220 1.02 14.02 6.63
CA VAL A 220 2.05 13.87 5.60
C VAL A 220 3.37 13.34 6.19
N PRO A 221 4.22 12.68 5.36
CA PRO A 221 5.49 12.12 5.88
C PRO A 221 6.40 13.17 6.56
N SER A 222 6.44 14.41 6.07
CA SER A 222 7.28 15.45 6.70
C SER A 222 6.91 15.69 8.16
N ASP A 223 5.61 15.65 8.46
CA ASP A 223 5.12 15.88 9.83
C ASP A 223 5.37 14.65 10.71
N LEU A 224 5.20 13.43 10.14
CA LEU A 224 5.56 12.20 10.87
C LEU A 224 7.01 12.24 11.32
N PHE A 225 7.90 12.66 10.43
CA PHE A 225 9.34 12.67 10.69
C PHE A 225 9.82 14.01 11.26
N SER A 226 8.94 14.87 11.79
CA SER A 226 9.33 16.11 12.48
C SER A 226 9.90 15.79 13.87
N GLU A 227 10.52 16.77 14.51
CA GLU A 227 11.02 16.64 15.89
C GLU A 227 9.88 16.56 16.90
N GLU A 228 8.76 17.20 16.57
CA GLU A 228 7.59 17.27 17.43
C GLU A 228 6.87 15.92 17.55
N THR A 229 6.76 15.19 16.45
CA THR A 229 6.01 13.92 16.39
C THR A 229 6.70 12.77 17.09
N ARG A 230 8.05 12.72 17.05
CA ARG A 230 8.86 11.67 17.72
C ARG A 230 8.39 10.24 17.37
N PRO A 231 8.40 9.84 16.10
CA PRO A 231 7.86 8.53 15.69
C PRO A 231 8.49 7.32 16.38
N GLY A 232 9.65 7.49 16.99
CA GLY A 232 10.32 6.43 17.79
C GLY A 232 9.47 5.89 18.94
N ILE A 233 8.54 6.69 19.49
CA ILE A 233 7.64 6.22 20.57
C ILE A 233 6.71 5.11 20.09
N TRP A 234 6.47 5.04 18.78
CA TRP A 234 5.65 4.00 18.14
C TRP A 234 6.52 2.90 17.52
N GLY A 235 7.85 2.95 17.74
CA GLY A 235 8.80 1.97 17.20
C GLY A 235 9.17 2.21 15.73
N LEU A 236 8.91 3.41 15.21
CA LEU A 236 9.28 3.78 13.84
C LEU A 236 10.66 4.42 13.84
N THR A 237 11.45 4.12 12.82
CA THR A 237 12.79 4.68 12.65
C THR A 237 12.75 5.88 11.69
N TYR A 238 13.69 6.78 11.84
CA TYR A 238 13.84 7.87 10.87
C TYR A 238 14.62 7.37 9.65
N PRO A 239 14.20 7.75 8.44
CA PRO A 239 15.02 7.54 7.25
C PRO A 239 16.39 8.23 7.40
N PRO A 240 17.48 7.61 6.92
CA PRO A 240 18.82 8.24 7.01
C PRO A 240 18.88 9.63 6.39
N ALA A 241 18.24 9.86 5.25
CA ALA A 241 18.23 11.19 4.59
C ALA A 241 17.55 12.26 5.47
N VAL A 242 16.48 11.89 6.18
CA VAL A 242 15.80 12.80 7.12
C VAL A 242 16.73 13.17 8.27
N LEU A 243 17.43 12.19 8.86
CA LEU A 243 18.39 12.44 9.95
C LEU A 243 19.53 13.35 9.49
N LEU A 244 20.08 13.09 8.30
CA LEU A 244 21.16 13.91 7.75
C LEU A 244 20.65 15.33 7.45
N GLY A 245 19.42 15.48 6.93
CA GLY A 245 18.80 16.78 6.69
C GLY A 245 18.72 17.65 7.95
N ARG A 246 18.42 17.03 9.09
CA ARG A 246 18.35 17.71 10.40
C ARG A 246 19.72 18.28 10.83
N CYS A 247 20.82 17.72 10.32
CA CYS A 247 22.16 18.21 10.62
C CYS A 247 22.55 19.43 9.77
N LEU A 248 21.73 19.78 8.76
CA LEU A 248 21.99 20.95 7.91
C LEU A 248 21.38 22.22 8.52
N PRO A 249 21.95 23.41 8.23
CA PRO A 249 21.34 24.68 8.60
C PRO A 249 19.89 24.76 8.12
N GLY A 250 18.97 25.16 9.00
CA GLY A 250 17.54 25.22 8.69
C GLY A 250 16.82 23.87 8.77
N ALA A 251 17.55 22.79 9.10
CA ALA A 251 17.00 21.44 9.29
C ALA A 251 15.97 21.03 8.21
N PRO A 252 16.32 21.11 6.89
CA PRO A 252 15.32 20.84 5.84
C PRO A 252 14.88 19.37 5.84
N TYR A 253 13.60 19.14 5.54
CA TYR A 253 13.10 17.80 5.33
C TYR A 253 13.71 17.22 4.04
N CYS A 254 14.52 16.17 4.18
CA CYS A 254 15.16 15.48 3.06
C CYS A 254 14.52 14.09 2.93
N LYS A 255 13.58 13.96 1.99
CA LYS A 255 12.82 12.72 1.81
C LYS A 255 13.66 11.55 1.29
N ASP A 256 14.82 11.84 0.67
CA ASP A 256 15.77 10.86 0.13
C ASP A 256 17.16 11.47 0.02
N MET A 257 18.15 10.62 -0.30
CA MET A 257 19.55 11.04 -0.40
C MET A 257 19.77 12.05 -1.52
N ASP A 258 19.01 11.98 -2.61
CA ASP A 258 19.12 12.96 -3.71
C ASP A 258 18.74 14.37 -3.23
N THR A 259 17.62 14.46 -2.47
CA THR A 259 17.19 15.72 -1.86
C THR A 259 18.22 16.23 -0.87
N PHE A 260 18.78 15.35 -0.03
CA PHE A 260 19.85 15.75 0.92
C PHE A 260 21.07 16.29 0.20
N CYS A 261 21.57 15.58 -0.83
CA CYS A 261 22.75 16.01 -1.59
C CYS A 261 22.53 17.39 -2.26
N ALA A 262 21.34 17.57 -2.84
CA ALA A 262 20.99 18.86 -3.47
C ALA A 262 21.05 20.01 -2.44
N LYS A 263 20.40 19.82 -1.27
CA LYS A 263 20.39 20.83 -0.20
C LYS A 263 21.78 21.10 0.37
N PHE A 264 22.56 20.05 0.58
CA PHE A 264 23.94 20.18 1.07
C PHE A 264 24.80 21.03 0.11
N LEU A 265 24.71 20.77 -1.19
CA LEU A 265 25.46 21.52 -2.21
C LEU A 265 25.01 22.98 -2.29
N GLU A 266 23.72 23.24 -2.15
CA GLU A 266 23.15 24.59 -2.13
C GLU A 266 23.76 25.41 -0.96
N ILE A 267 23.69 24.85 0.26
CA ILE A 267 24.22 25.50 1.47
C ILE A 267 25.72 25.73 1.36
N ARG A 268 26.47 24.78 0.79
CA ARG A 268 27.92 24.90 0.59
C ARG A 268 28.25 26.05 -0.35
N LYS A 269 27.51 26.23 -1.45
CA LYS A 269 27.70 27.33 -2.41
C LYS A 269 27.46 28.71 -1.77
N GLU A 270 26.47 28.81 -0.89
CA GLU A 270 26.17 30.06 -0.18
C GLU A 270 27.27 30.46 0.79
N ARG A 271 27.97 29.49 1.41
CA ARG A 271 29.09 29.76 2.35
C ARG A 271 30.39 30.13 1.68
N VAL A 272 30.52 29.88 0.37
CA VAL A 272 31.75 30.20 -0.39
C VAL A 272 31.65 31.57 -1.08
N ARG A 273 30.47 32.16 -1.08
CA ARG A 273 30.23 33.53 -1.54
C ARG A 273 30.33 34.52 -0.38
#